data_566dc2af950fb2f11664a580d174ba5f
#
_entry.id   566dc2af950fb2f11664a580d174ba5f
#
_cell.length_a   1.000
_cell.length_b   1.000
_cell.length_c   1.000
_cell.angle_alpha   90.00
_cell.angle_beta   90.00
_cell.angle_gamma   90.00
#
_symmetry.space_group_name_H-M   'P 1'
#
loop_
_entity.id
_entity.type
_entity.pdbx_description
1 polymer ?
#
loop_
_entity_poly.entity_id
_entity_poly.type
_entity_poly.pdbx_seq_one_letter_code
_entity_poly.pdbx_strand_id
1 'polypeptide(L)'
;MRKKIKVHENKDFTKNYYDIAKRHISNEIYFKYHDGSFSDKVKIETPIGHPDRRAEAIPLLKDKFVHNVKNYFSDKKAENLWENILQIDIESGFKELLNLLDND
;
A
#
# COMPACT_ATOMS: atom_id res chain seq x y z
N MET A 1 -8.40 -23.52 11.02
CA MET A 1 -8.67 -22.55 9.95
C MET A 1 -7.97 -22.91 8.63
N ARG A 2 -6.66 -23.17 8.58
CA ARG A 2 -5.92 -23.50 7.33
C ARG A 2 -6.53 -24.64 6.47
N LYS A 3 -7.08 -25.69 7.09
CA LYS A 3 -7.70 -26.82 6.36
C LYS A 3 -8.94 -26.45 5.53
N LYS A 4 -9.52 -25.27 5.76
CA LYS A 4 -10.71 -24.77 5.03
C LYS A 4 -10.34 -23.85 3.86
N ILE A 5 -9.06 -23.48 3.73
CA ILE A 5 -8.59 -22.57 2.67
C ILE A 5 -8.03 -23.44 1.54
N LYS A 6 -8.50 -23.18 0.33
CA LYS A 6 -7.96 -23.76 -0.91
C LYS A 6 -7.42 -22.62 -1.76
N VAL A 7 -6.23 -22.78 -2.29
CA VAL A 7 -5.60 -21.81 -3.19
C VAL A 7 -5.55 -22.46 -4.56
N HIS A 8 -5.98 -21.72 -5.57
CA HIS A 8 -5.95 -22.13 -6.96
C HIS A 8 -5.23 -21.11 -7.79
N GLU A 9 -4.41 -21.54 -8.74
CA GLU A 9 -3.82 -20.67 -9.73
C GLU A 9 -4.91 -20.12 -10.66
N ASN A 10 -4.83 -18.82 -10.96
CA ASN A 10 -5.54 -18.22 -12.07
C ASN A 10 -4.50 -17.87 -13.15
N LYS A 11 -4.58 -18.56 -14.30
CA LYS A 11 -3.60 -18.43 -15.39
C LYS A 11 -3.53 -17.01 -15.98
N ASP A 12 -4.64 -16.27 -15.98
CA ASP A 12 -4.66 -14.88 -16.44
C ASP A 12 -3.90 -13.96 -15.44
N PHE A 13 -4.03 -14.23 -14.13
CA PHE A 13 -3.26 -13.50 -13.12
C PHE A 13 -1.77 -13.80 -13.26
N THR A 14 -1.41 -15.07 -13.45
CA THR A 14 -0.02 -15.49 -13.70
C THR A 14 0.55 -14.80 -14.93
N LYS A 15 -0.19 -14.77 -16.05
CA LYS A 15 0.21 -14.07 -17.28
C LYS A 15 0.43 -12.58 -17.04
N ASN A 16 -0.50 -11.90 -16.37
CA ASN A 16 -0.40 -10.47 -16.08
C ASN A 16 0.76 -10.14 -15.10
N TYR A 17 1.12 -11.06 -14.22
CA TYR A 17 2.26 -10.91 -13.34
C TYR A 17 3.60 -10.91 -14.10
N TYR A 18 3.74 -11.78 -15.11
CA TYR A 18 4.94 -11.86 -15.93
C TYR A 18 4.99 -10.83 -17.06
N ASP A 19 3.88 -10.18 -17.37
CA ASP A 19 3.83 -9.08 -18.33
C ASP A 19 4.57 -7.86 -17.75
N ILE A 20 5.71 -7.48 -18.38
CA ILE A 20 6.57 -6.39 -17.90
C ILE A 20 5.83 -5.06 -17.85
N ALA A 21 4.88 -4.85 -18.77
CA ALA A 21 4.09 -3.63 -18.82
C ALA A 21 3.04 -3.53 -17.70
N LYS A 22 2.60 -4.68 -17.16
CA LYS A 22 1.54 -4.75 -16.15
C LYS A 22 2.08 -4.99 -14.75
N ARG A 23 2.84 -6.07 -14.58
CA ARG A 23 3.35 -6.50 -13.26
C ARG A 23 2.25 -6.60 -12.19
N HIS A 24 1.03 -6.97 -12.58
CA HIS A 24 -0.13 -7.04 -11.68
C HIS A 24 0.02 -8.18 -10.67
N ILE A 25 -0.26 -7.89 -9.42
CA ILE A 25 -0.31 -8.88 -8.32
C ILE A 25 -1.77 -9.14 -7.98
N SER A 26 -2.49 -9.70 -8.95
CA SER A 26 -3.93 -9.90 -8.85
C SER A 26 -4.28 -11.02 -7.86
N ASN A 27 -5.34 -10.80 -7.08
CA ASN A 27 -5.91 -11.77 -6.17
C ASN A 27 -7.43 -11.74 -6.27
N GLU A 28 -8.04 -12.91 -6.08
CA GLU A 28 -9.49 -13.07 -6.00
C GLU A 28 -9.82 -13.98 -4.81
N ILE A 29 -10.83 -13.62 -4.05
CA ILE A 29 -11.33 -14.43 -2.94
C ILE A 29 -12.85 -14.55 -3.01
N TYR A 30 -13.35 -15.72 -2.65
CA TYR A 30 -14.76 -15.98 -2.42
C TYR A 30 -14.93 -17.11 -1.39
N PHE A 31 -16.10 -17.21 -0.81
CA PHE A 31 -16.43 -18.21 0.19
C PHE A 31 -17.46 -19.18 -0.35
N LYS A 32 -17.32 -20.46 0.00
CA LYS A 32 -18.36 -21.45 -0.15
C LYS A 32 -19.06 -21.66 1.19
N TYR A 33 -20.36 -21.47 1.24
CA TYR A 33 -21.17 -21.66 2.43
C TYR A 33 -21.52 -23.14 2.66
N HIS A 34 -22.03 -23.45 3.84
CA HIS A 34 -22.40 -24.82 4.20
C HIS A 34 -23.58 -25.35 3.40
N ASP A 35 -24.47 -24.49 2.94
CA ASP A 35 -25.60 -24.82 2.07
C ASP A 35 -25.19 -25.06 0.61
N GLY A 36 -23.90 -24.90 0.30
CA GLY A 36 -23.34 -25.10 -1.04
C GLY A 36 -23.31 -23.83 -1.90
N SER A 37 -23.94 -22.75 -1.48
CA SER A 37 -23.90 -21.46 -2.17
C SER A 37 -22.52 -20.80 -2.07
N PHE A 38 -22.28 -19.74 -2.85
CA PHE A 38 -21.05 -18.99 -2.86
C PHE A 38 -21.32 -17.52 -2.59
N SER A 39 -20.37 -16.86 -1.94
CA SER A 39 -20.34 -15.39 -1.86
C SER A 39 -20.01 -14.77 -3.22
N ASP A 40 -20.25 -13.48 -3.34
CA ASP A 40 -19.65 -12.69 -4.41
C ASP A 40 -18.14 -12.83 -4.39
N LYS A 41 -17.53 -12.71 -5.57
CA LYS A 41 -16.10 -12.71 -5.75
C LYS A 41 -15.56 -11.30 -5.52
N VAL A 42 -14.60 -11.19 -4.62
CA VAL A 42 -13.83 -9.95 -4.44
C VAL A 42 -12.51 -10.10 -5.17
N LYS A 43 -12.30 -9.29 -6.20
CA LYS A 43 -11.10 -9.29 -7.03
C LYS A 43 -10.35 -7.96 -6.86
N ILE A 44 -9.04 -8.04 -6.68
CA ILE A 44 -8.13 -6.91 -6.71
C ILE A 44 -7.08 -7.23 -7.77
N GLU A 45 -6.96 -6.40 -8.79
CA GLU A 45 -5.97 -6.59 -9.86
C GLU A 45 -4.60 -6.07 -9.45
N THR A 46 -4.56 -4.91 -8.83
CA THR A 46 -3.34 -4.28 -8.35
C THR A 46 -3.49 -3.81 -6.91
N PRO A 47 -2.51 -4.07 -6.03
CA PRO A 47 -2.52 -3.52 -4.68
C PRO A 47 -2.39 -1.99 -4.72
N ILE A 48 -2.80 -1.32 -3.64
CA ILE A 48 -2.76 0.16 -3.55
C ILE A 48 -1.35 0.74 -3.75
N GLY A 49 -0.30 -0.03 -3.45
CA GLY A 49 1.10 0.38 -3.66
C GLY A 49 1.61 0.21 -5.10
N HIS A 50 0.79 -0.32 -6.02
CA HIS A 50 1.20 -0.49 -7.42
C HIS A 50 1.36 0.87 -8.12
N PRO A 51 2.33 1.02 -9.07
CA PRO A 51 2.52 2.28 -9.81
C PRO A 51 1.26 2.84 -10.46
N ASP A 52 0.40 1.98 -11.01
CA ASP A 52 -0.88 2.37 -11.66
C ASP A 52 -1.87 3.01 -10.69
N ARG A 53 -1.71 2.77 -9.37
CA ARG A 53 -2.57 3.32 -8.33
C ARG A 53 -1.88 4.38 -7.46
N ARG A 54 -0.77 4.95 -7.94
CA ARG A 54 0.02 5.92 -7.17
C ARG A 54 -0.79 7.15 -6.75
N ALA A 55 -1.66 7.64 -7.62
CA ALA A 55 -2.52 8.78 -7.32
C ALA A 55 -3.48 8.51 -6.15
N GLU A 56 -3.97 7.26 -6.02
CA GLU A 56 -4.79 6.83 -4.88
C GLU A 56 -3.93 6.57 -3.63
N ALA A 57 -2.72 6.05 -3.83
CA ALA A 57 -1.84 5.63 -2.74
C ALA A 57 -1.24 6.80 -1.95
N ILE A 58 -0.84 7.87 -2.62
CA ILE A 58 -0.14 9.00 -1.99
C ILE A 58 -0.96 9.65 -0.87
N PRO A 59 -2.25 9.99 -1.04
CA PRO A 59 -3.07 10.52 0.04
C PRO A 59 -3.17 9.57 1.24
N LEU A 60 -3.36 8.28 0.99
CA LEU A 60 -3.44 7.27 2.05
C LEU A 60 -2.12 7.08 2.79
N LEU A 61 -0.99 7.22 2.08
CA LEU A 61 0.34 7.22 2.70
C LEU A 61 0.55 8.44 3.57
N LYS A 62 0.11 9.63 3.12
CA LYS A 62 0.14 10.85 3.93
C LYS A 62 -0.65 10.67 5.22
N ASP A 63 -1.88 10.21 5.13
CA ASP A 63 -2.74 9.99 6.29
C ASP A 63 -2.10 9.01 7.28
N LYS A 64 -1.56 7.91 6.77
CA LYS A 64 -0.86 6.92 7.60
C LYS A 64 0.39 7.48 8.25
N PHE A 65 1.20 8.24 7.51
CA PHE A 65 2.41 8.88 8.01
C PHE A 65 2.08 9.87 9.12
N VAL A 66 1.18 10.81 8.85
CA VAL A 66 0.76 11.85 9.81
C VAL A 66 0.16 11.20 11.07
N HIS A 67 -0.71 10.20 10.90
CA HIS A 67 -1.29 9.47 12.04
C HIS A 67 -0.20 8.84 12.95
N ASN A 68 0.81 8.22 12.37
CA ASN A 68 1.89 7.61 13.15
C ASN A 68 2.80 8.63 13.82
N VAL A 69 3.13 9.71 13.13
CA VAL A 69 4.06 10.76 13.59
C VAL A 69 3.44 11.61 14.71
N LYS A 70 2.14 11.81 14.71
CA LYS A 70 1.39 12.53 15.78
C LYS A 70 1.53 11.90 17.17
N ASN A 71 1.97 10.68 17.29
CA ASN A 71 2.26 10.07 18.59
C ASN A 71 3.52 10.64 19.25
N TYR A 72 4.38 11.32 18.49
CA TYR A 72 5.68 11.83 18.92
C TYR A 72 5.83 13.33 18.73
N PHE A 73 5.11 13.94 17.79
CA PHE A 73 5.22 15.34 17.39
C PHE A 73 3.85 16.01 17.33
N SER A 74 3.82 17.34 17.33
CA SER A 74 2.59 18.10 17.13
C SER A 74 2.01 17.88 15.72
N ASP A 75 0.71 18.13 15.57
CA ASP A 75 0.01 18.01 14.28
C ASP A 75 0.68 18.84 13.20
N LYS A 76 1.05 20.09 13.52
CA LYS A 76 1.74 20.99 12.61
C LYS A 76 3.09 20.44 12.16
N LYS A 77 3.86 19.87 13.09
CA LYS A 77 5.18 19.29 12.78
C LYS A 77 5.02 18.03 11.91
N ALA A 78 4.02 17.19 12.18
CA ALA A 78 3.75 16.01 11.39
C ALA A 78 3.42 16.34 9.92
N GLU A 79 2.60 17.36 9.69
CA GLU A 79 2.28 17.86 8.33
C GLU A 79 3.53 18.44 7.64
N ASN A 80 4.30 19.26 8.33
CA ASN A 80 5.54 19.83 7.78
C ASN A 80 6.56 18.75 7.43
N LEU A 81 6.71 17.72 8.26
CA LEU A 81 7.61 16.60 7.98
C LEU A 81 7.21 15.88 6.68
N TRP A 82 5.92 15.65 6.46
CA TRP A 82 5.44 15.04 5.21
C TRP A 82 5.83 15.87 3.99
N GLU A 83 5.54 17.17 4.01
CA GLU A 83 5.82 18.08 2.87
C GLU A 83 7.33 18.15 2.57
N ASN A 84 8.17 18.18 3.61
CA ASN A 84 9.62 18.27 3.44
C ASN A 84 10.23 16.94 2.97
N ILE A 85 9.79 15.78 3.52
CA ILE A 85 10.32 14.46 3.13
C ILE A 85 10.15 14.21 1.63
N LEU A 86 9.07 14.69 1.01
CA LEU A 86 8.83 14.51 -0.43
C LEU A 86 9.81 15.34 -1.30
N GLN A 87 10.49 16.32 -0.73
CA GLN A 87 11.41 17.23 -1.43
C GLN A 87 12.88 16.93 -1.15
N ILE A 88 13.16 16.01 -0.22
CA ILE A 88 14.54 15.66 0.17
C ILE A 88 15.25 15.00 -1.01
N ASP A 89 16.42 15.51 -1.35
CA ASP A 89 17.31 14.90 -2.33
C ASP A 89 17.96 13.63 -1.76
N ILE A 90 18.12 12.61 -2.62
CA ILE A 90 18.67 11.31 -2.21
C ILE A 90 20.10 11.43 -1.71
N GLU A 91 20.91 12.36 -2.24
CA GLU A 91 22.31 12.50 -1.87
C GLU A 91 22.52 13.19 -0.51
N SER A 92 21.67 14.18 -0.18
CA SER A 92 21.72 14.92 1.10
C SER A 92 20.69 14.41 2.13
N GLY A 93 19.77 13.56 1.70
CA GLY A 93 18.50 13.26 2.32
C GLY A 93 18.56 12.81 3.78
N PHE A 94 19.53 11.97 4.15
CA PHE A 94 19.60 11.47 5.52
C PHE A 94 19.96 12.57 6.54
N LYS A 95 20.88 13.46 6.19
CA LYS A 95 21.27 14.58 7.04
C LYS A 95 20.14 15.60 7.19
N GLU A 96 19.45 15.90 6.08
CA GLU A 96 18.32 16.81 6.08
C GLU A 96 17.16 16.23 6.90
N LEU A 97 16.90 14.93 6.78
CA LEU A 97 15.88 14.24 7.57
C LEU A 97 16.17 14.34 9.08
N LEU A 98 17.42 14.11 9.50
CA LEU A 98 17.82 14.26 10.90
C LEU A 98 17.61 15.68 11.41
N ASN A 99 17.99 16.68 10.62
CA ASN A 99 17.78 18.09 10.99
C ASN A 99 16.29 18.43 11.14
N LEU A 100 15.41 17.86 10.32
CA LEU A 100 13.96 18.05 10.41
C LEU A 100 13.36 17.41 11.68
N LEU A 101 13.98 16.34 12.17
CA LEU A 101 13.54 15.66 13.39
C LEU A 101 14.00 16.40 14.66
N ASP A 102 15.20 17.00 14.63
CA ASP A 102 15.82 17.67 15.79
C ASP A 102 15.28 19.08 16.04
N ASN A 103 14.75 19.75 15.03
CA ASN A 103 14.20 21.11 15.18
C ASN A 103 12.76 21.07 15.68
N ASP A 104 12.55 21.37 16.96
CA ASP A 104 11.24 21.63 17.56
C ASP A 104 10.67 23.01 17.20
#